data_9be807935a0e24b49deef8511d221995
#
_entry.id   9be807935a0e24b49deef8511d221995
#
_cell.length_a   1.000
_cell.length_b   1.000
_cell.length_c   1.000
_cell.angle_alpha   90.00
_cell.angle_beta   90.00
_cell.angle_gamma   90.00
#
_symmetry.space_group_name_H-M   'P 1'
#
loop_
_entity.id
_entity.type
_entity.pdbx_description
1 polymer ?
#
loop_
_entity_poly.entity_id
_entity_poly.type
_entity_poly.pdbx_seq_one_letter_code
_entity_poly.pdbx_strand_id
1 'polypeptide(L)'
;MTKGAVASFTRGLARDLGDRGITVNNVQPGPINTDANPNEGDFAESLKVVTTQGRYGVTADVASFVSFLAGPESGYITGANLNVDGGFTV
;
A
#
# COMPACT_ATOMS: atom_id res chain seq x y z
N MET A 1 5.84 5.34 14.06
CA MET A 1 6.84 5.55 12.99
C MET A 1 6.21 6.35 11.85
N THR A 2 6.87 7.37 11.36
CA THR A 2 6.36 8.19 10.26
C THR A 2 6.44 7.43 8.93
N LYS A 3 5.68 7.90 7.93
CA LYS A 3 5.76 7.31 6.57
C LYS A 3 7.17 7.39 6.01
N GLY A 4 7.87 8.51 6.23
CA GLY A 4 9.26 8.67 5.78
C GLY A 4 10.22 7.69 6.46
N ALA A 5 10.03 7.44 7.75
CA ALA A 5 10.84 6.47 8.50
C ALA A 5 10.57 5.04 8.00
N VAL A 6 9.32 4.68 7.74
CA VAL A 6 8.96 3.37 7.18
C VAL A 6 9.59 3.20 5.80
N ALA A 7 9.53 4.22 4.95
CA ALA A 7 10.12 4.17 3.61
C ALA A 7 11.64 3.96 3.67
N SER A 8 12.33 4.68 4.56
CA SER A 8 13.77 4.55 4.73
C SER A 8 14.16 3.19 5.30
N PHE A 9 13.41 2.71 6.28
CA PHE A 9 13.60 1.38 6.85
C PHE A 9 13.42 0.29 5.81
N THR A 10 12.40 0.39 4.97
CA THR A 10 12.14 -0.54 3.89
C THR A 10 13.33 -0.62 2.93
N ARG A 11 13.84 0.51 2.49
CA ARG A 11 14.99 0.55 1.58
C ARG A 11 16.25 -0.03 2.22
N GLY A 12 16.53 0.33 3.47
CA GLY A 12 17.69 -0.17 4.18
C GLY A 12 17.64 -1.69 4.37
N LEU A 13 16.48 -2.20 4.78
CA LEU A 13 16.31 -3.63 4.99
C LEU A 13 16.38 -4.41 3.68
N ALA A 14 15.82 -3.85 2.59
CA ALA A 14 15.90 -4.48 1.26
C ALA A 14 17.35 -4.60 0.81
N ARG A 15 18.16 -3.57 1.05
CA ARG A 15 19.57 -3.61 0.70
C ARG A 15 20.33 -4.66 1.49
N ASP A 16 20.05 -4.77 2.78
CA ASP A 16 20.73 -5.74 3.65
C ASP A 16 20.38 -7.19 3.31
N LEU A 17 19.16 -7.44 2.86
CA LEU A 17 18.65 -8.80 2.63
C LEU A 17 18.69 -9.24 1.16
N GLY A 18 19.07 -8.35 0.26
CA GLY A 18 19.06 -8.64 -1.18
C GLY A 18 19.93 -9.82 -1.57
N ASP A 19 21.11 -9.94 -0.98
CA ASP A 19 22.04 -11.06 -1.26
C ASP A 19 21.45 -12.42 -0.90
N ARG A 20 20.48 -12.43 -0.01
CA ARG A 20 19.82 -13.66 0.45
C ARG A 20 18.58 -14.00 -0.40
N GLY A 21 18.32 -13.22 -1.45
CA GLY A 21 17.13 -13.39 -2.28
C GLY A 21 15.83 -13.01 -1.60
N ILE A 22 15.89 -12.18 -0.56
CA ILE A 22 14.73 -11.72 0.19
C ILE A 22 14.34 -10.33 -0.34
N THR A 23 13.07 -10.15 -0.70
CA THR A 23 12.52 -8.86 -1.09
C THR A 23 11.79 -8.22 0.07
N VAL A 24 11.90 -6.91 0.19
CA VAL A 24 11.23 -6.13 1.24
C VAL A 24 10.57 -4.93 0.60
N ASN A 25 9.27 -4.83 0.73
CA ASN A 25 8.47 -3.75 0.16
C ASN A 25 7.49 -3.23 1.21
N ASN A 26 7.12 -1.97 1.07
CA ASN A 26 6.12 -1.33 1.91
C ASN A 26 4.86 -1.09 1.07
N VAL A 27 3.72 -1.61 1.52
CA VAL A 27 2.43 -1.40 0.86
C VAL A 27 1.67 -0.34 1.66
N GLN A 28 1.25 0.72 0.98
CA GLN A 28 0.53 1.84 1.57
C GLN A 28 -0.88 1.90 1.01
N PRO A 29 -1.87 1.34 1.73
CA PRO A 29 -3.26 1.42 1.27
C PRO A 29 -3.83 2.83 1.52
N GLY A 30 -4.75 3.24 0.66
CA GLY A 30 -5.57 4.42 0.87
C GLY A 30 -6.81 4.09 1.68
N PRO A 31 -7.89 4.89 1.52
CA PRO A 31 -9.15 4.61 2.22
C PRO A 31 -9.76 3.29 1.74
N ILE A 32 -9.85 2.33 2.64
CA ILE A 32 -10.38 0.99 2.37
C ILE A 32 -11.65 0.80 3.20
N ASN A 33 -12.71 0.32 2.56
CA ASN A 33 -13.97 0.07 3.23
C ASN A 33 -13.84 -1.13 4.18
N THR A 34 -13.88 -0.84 5.47
CA THR A 34 -13.85 -1.83 6.55
C THR A 34 -14.84 -1.42 7.64
N ASP A 35 -15.09 -2.28 8.61
CA ASP A 35 -15.96 -1.94 9.74
C ASP A 35 -15.44 -0.75 10.53
N ALA A 36 -14.12 -0.61 10.65
CA ALA A 36 -13.48 0.50 11.36
C ALA A 36 -13.45 1.79 10.54
N ASN A 37 -13.56 1.70 9.21
CA ASN A 37 -13.50 2.84 8.30
C ASN A 37 -14.50 2.64 7.17
N PRO A 38 -15.82 2.79 7.45
CA PRO A 38 -16.85 2.55 6.44
C PRO A 38 -16.83 3.60 5.33
N ASN A 39 -17.28 3.20 4.15
CA ASN A 39 -17.27 4.05 2.95
C ASN A 39 -18.51 4.97 2.86
N GLU A 40 -19.21 5.18 3.96
CA GLU A 40 -20.41 6.01 4.03
C GLU A 40 -20.27 7.08 5.11
N GLY A 41 -20.99 8.18 4.95
CA GLY A 41 -20.98 9.30 5.88
C GLY A 41 -20.15 10.48 5.37
N ASP A 42 -20.22 11.59 6.07
CA ASP A 42 -19.59 12.85 5.65
C ASP A 42 -18.06 12.73 5.55
N PHE A 43 -17.45 12.03 6.50
CA PHE A 43 -16.00 11.84 6.47
C PHE A 43 -15.58 11.04 5.25
N ALA A 44 -16.28 9.95 4.95
CA ALA A 44 -15.99 9.12 3.79
C ALA A 44 -16.17 9.91 2.49
N GLU A 45 -17.22 10.72 2.40
CA GLU A 45 -17.42 11.54 1.21
C GLU A 45 -16.31 12.56 1.01
N SER A 46 -15.80 13.14 2.11
CA SER A 46 -14.65 14.06 2.03
C SER A 46 -13.39 13.39 1.50
N LEU A 47 -13.14 12.13 1.85
CA LEU A 47 -12.00 11.38 1.33
C LEU A 47 -12.17 11.01 -0.13
N LYS A 48 -13.39 10.69 -0.56
CA LYS A 48 -13.67 10.37 -1.97
C LYS A 48 -13.37 11.56 -2.88
N VAL A 49 -13.66 12.78 -2.41
CA VAL A 49 -13.40 14.00 -3.20
C VAL A 49 -11.91 14.16 -3.50
N VAL A 50 -11.03 13.80 -2.57
CA VAL A 50 -9.58 13.95 -2.73
C VAL A 50 -8.91 12.69 -3.27
N THR A 51 -9.67 11.67 -3.60
CA THR A 51 -9.17 10.43 -4.21
C THR A 51 -9.41 10.51 -5.72
N THR A 52 -8.38 10.26 -6.51
CA THR A 52 -8.48 10.39 -7.97
C THR A 52 -9.60 9.52 -8.56
N GLN A 53 -9.76 8.29 -8.06
CA GLN A 53 -10.81 7.40 -8.52
C GLN A 53 -12.17 7.67 -7.88
N GLY A 54 -12.23 8.57 -6.91
CA GLY A 54 -13.50 9.00 -6.31
C GLY A 54 -14.22 7.94 -5.48
N ARG A 55 -13.50 6.91 -5.03
CA ARG A 55 -14.10 5.81 -4.27
C ARG A 55 -13.13 5.24 -3.26
N TYR A 56 -13.67 4.57 -2.26
CA TYR A 56 -12.90 3.70 -1.38
C TYR A 56 -12.50 2.44 -2.13
N GLY A 57 -11.35 1.87 -1.76
CA GLY A 57 -11.01 0.52 -2.15
C GLY A 57 -11.75 -0.51 -1.29
N VAL A 58 -11.70 -1.76 -1.73
CA VAL A 58 -12.16 -2.89 -0.92
C VAL A 58 -10.95 -3.70 -0.48
N THR A 59 -11.14 -4.55 0.53
CA THR A 59 -10.03 -5.35 1.07
C THR A 59 -9.34 -6.19 0.01
N ALA A 60 -10.09 -6.68 -1.00
CA ALA A 60 -9.52 -7.44 -2.10
C ALA A 60 -8.53 -6.64 -2.95
N ASP A 61 -8.69 -5.31 -3.05
CA ASP A 61 -7.76 -4.45 -3.78
C ASP A 61 -6.35 -4.51 -3.18
N VAL A 62 -6.26 -4.57 -1.86
CA VAL A 62 -4.97 -4.69 -1.16
C VAL A 62 -4.50 -6.13 -1.13
N ALA A 63 -5.40 -7.06 -0.83
CA ALA A 63 -5.05 -8.47 -0.66
C ALA A 63 -4.48 -9.10 -1.94
N SER A 64 -5.06 -8.78 -3.10
CA SER A 64 -4.57 -9.30 -4.39
C SER A 64 -3.17 -8.79 -4.70
N PHE A 65 -2.88 -7.54 -4.36
CA PHE A 65 -1.55 -6.97 -4.58
C PHE A 65 -0.51 -7.60 -3.63
N VAL A 66 -0.86 -7.77 -2.36
CA VAL A 66 0.03 -8.44 -1.40
C VAL A 66 0.28 -9.89 -1.82
N SER A 67 -0.74 -10.58 -2.32
CA SER A 67 -0.60 -11.94 -2.84
C SER A 67 0.38 -11.99 -4.03
N PHE A 68 0.30 -11.03 -4.93
CA PHE A 68 1.25 -10.92 -6.03
C PHE A 68 2.68 -10.72 -5.52
N LEU A 69 2.87 -9.81 -4.56
CA LEU A 69 4.20 -9.54 -4.00
C LEU A 69 4.78 -10.73 -3.24
N ALA A 70 3.94 -11.57 -2.66
CA ALA A 70 4.37 -12.77 -1.96
C ALA A 70 4.63 -13.94 -2.91
N GLY A 71 4.26 -13.81 -4.18
CA GLY A 71 4.40 -14.86 -5.17
C GLY A 71 5.72 -14.83 -5.92
N PRO A 72 5.96 -15.85 -6.77
CA PRO A 72 7.25 -15.97 -7.46
C PRO A 72 7.45 -14.96 -8.58
N GLU A 73 6.40 -14.32 -9.06
CA GLU A 73 6.48 -13.39 -10.20
C GLU A 73 7.04 -12.03 -9.82
N SER A 74 7.14 -11.72 -8.52
CA SER A 74 7.58 -10.42 -8.02
C SER A 74 9.02 -10.40 -7.54
N GLY A 75 9.81 -11.37 -7.91
CA GLY A 75 11.16 -11.56 -7.38
C GLY A 75 12.14 -10.41 -7.66
N TYR A 76 11.85 -9.56 -8.64
CA TYR A 76 12.70 -8.41 -8.97
C TYR A 76 12.16 -7.08 -8.41
N ILE A 77 11.15 -7.14 -7.53
CA ILE A 77 10.56 -5.98 -6.86
C ILE A 77 11.03 -5.97 -5.41
N THR A 78 11.83 -4.99 -5.04
CA THR A 78 12.32 -4.85 -3.67
C THR A 78 12.66 -3.39 -3.38
N GLY A 79 12.61 -3.00 -2.11
CA GLY A 79 12.93 -1.66 -1.67
C GLY A 79 11.89 -0.60 -2.07
N ALA A 80 10.72 -1.02 -2.51
CA ALA A 80 9.70 -0.12 -3.05
C ALA A 80 8.68 0.28 -1.99
N ASN A 81 8.14 1.49 -2.18
CA ASN A 81 7.00 1.99 -1.42
C ASN A 81 5.83 2.07 -2.40
N LEU A 82 4.86 1.20 -2.24
CA LEU A 82 3.84 0.91 -3.24
C LEU A 82 2.47 1.34 -2.72
N ASN A 83 1.85 2.26 -3.43
CA ASN A 83 0.53 2.77 -3.07
C ASN A 83 -0.57 1.94 -3.70
N VAL A 84 -1.58 1.58 -2.91
CA VAL A 84 -2.82 0.96 -3.38
C VAL A 84 -3.96 1.81 -2.83
N ASP A 85 -4.21 2.94 -3.46
CA ASP A 85 -4.97 4.02 -2.83
C ASP A 85 -5.94 4.77 -3.77
N GLY A 86 -6.16 4.26 -4.97
CA GLY A 86 -7.04 4.93 -5.93
C GLY A 86 -6.60 6.34 -6.30
N GLY A 87 -5.34 6.67 -6.07
CA GLY A 87 -4.81 8.01 -6.32
C GLY A 87 -5.04 8.99 -5.17
N PHE A 88 -5.21 8.48 -3.95
CA PHE A 88 -5.42 9.35 -2.78
C PHE A 88 -4.24 10.29 -2.53
N THR A 89 -3.03 9.88 -2.85
CA THR A 89 -1.81 10.66 -2.62
C THR A 89 -1.40 11.53 -3.82
N VAL A 90 -2.18 11.53 -4.85
CA VAL A 90 -1.88 12.28 -6.09
C VAL A 90 -2.37 13.71 -6.02
#